data_dde410773405c9e6dbdc00f0c2312183
#
_entry.id   dde410773405c9e6dbdc00f0c2312183
#
_cell.length_a   1.000
_cell.length_b   1.000
_cell.length_c   1.000
_cell.angle_alpha   90.00
_cell.angle_beta   90.00
_cell.angle_gamma   90.00
#
_symmetry.space_group_name_H-M   'P 1'
#
loop_
_entity.id
_entity.type
_entity.pdbx_description
1 polymer ?
#
loop_
_entity_poly.entity_id
_entity_poly.type
_entity_poly.pdbx_seq_one_letter_code
_entity_poly.pdbx_strand_id
1 'polypeptide(L)'
;MRGYDVLGTTTFVIGLTGLVLGVSRGGLSGWNDTIVIVGLTAAAVLLPLWVLIERRSRAPMLDLGLFRNRLFAAASAAAFINGLARFALMFLFVFYYQGAQGNTPITAGIKLIPLALGMLVASPIAGIYADRHGSRALAAIGMLVSAVGLAAMTTLQVHTAYWQSALWLLFVGAGSGMFNSPNTAAMMGVVPAHRRGIAAGARTLLQNTGAVLSIAFVMAVVTSAIPKATLFAIFSGVTKGLSAAKLAPFIANMHAALWVLAAVSFVGVFVCLLRPSHVQSGSEDGVALPAPTR
;
A
#
# COMPACT_ATOMS: atom_id res chain seq x y z
N MET A 1 -7.18 -31.32 -11.20
CA MET A 1 -6.68 -29.93 -11.28
C MET A 1 -7.85 -29.01 -10.99
N ARG A 2 -7.82 -28.21 -9.93
CA ARG A 2 -8.85 -27.19 -9.69
C ARG A 2 -8.69 -26.12 -10.77
N GLY A 3 -9.72 -25.88 -11.57
CA GLY A 3 -9.69 -24.89 -12.66
C GLY A 3 -9.40 -23.51 -12.09
N TYR A 4 -8.62 -22.73 -12.82
CA TYR A 4 -8.33 -21.32 -12.54
C TYR A 4 -9.61 -20.50 -12.77
N ASP A 5 -9.94 -19.58 -11.86
CA ASP A 5 -11.10 -18.68 -12.01
C ASP A 5 -10.81 -17.56 -13.03
N VAL A 6 -10.96 -17.92 -14.32
CA VAL A 6 -10.74 -16.96 -15.41
C VAL A 6 -11.75 -15.82 -15.36
N LEU A 7 -13.01 -16.12 -15.03
CA LEU A 7 -14.08 -15.11 -15.02
C LEU A 7 -13.89 -14.10 -13.88
N GLY A 8 -13.59 -14.57 -12.68
CA GLY A 8 -13.29 -13.68 -11.54
C GLY A 8 -12.06 -12.84 -11.80
N THR A 9 -10.98 -13.44 -12.31
CA THR A 9 -9.75 -12.72 -12.62
C THR A 9 -9.95 -11.64 -13.67
N THR A 10 -10.60 -11.94 -14.79
CA THR A 10 -10.85 -10.97 -15.87
C THR A 10 -11.75 -9.82 -15.39
N THR A 11 -12.80 -10.13 -14.66
CA THR A 11 -13.73 -9.14 -14.10
C THR A 11 -13.00 -8.20 -13.13
N PHE A 12 -12.13 -8.74 -12.26
CA PHE A 12 -11.31 -7.96 -11.33
C PHE A 12 -10.33 -7.05 -12.07
N VAL A 13 -9.57 -7.61 -13.03
CA VAL A 13 -8.55 -6.86 -13.79
C VAL A 13 -9.19 -5.71 -14.56
N ILE A 14 -10.30 -5.96 -15.27
CA ILE A 14 -11.00 -4.92 -16.04
C ILE A 14 -11.57 -3.85 -15.08
N GLY A 15 -12.21 -4.25 -13.99
CA GLY A 15 -12.77 -3.32 -12.99
C GLY A 15 -11.69 -2.46 -12.33
N LEU A 16 -10.57 -3.06 -11.91
CA LEU A 16 -9.47 -2.33 -11.30
C LEU A 16 -8.78 -1.40 -12.31
N THR A 17 -8.56 -1.85 -13.54
CA THR A 17 -8.00 -1.02 -14.62
C THR A 17 -8.91 0.15 -14.92
N GLY A 18 -10.23 -0.06 -15.00
CA GLY A 18 -11.21 1.00 -15.18
C GLY A 18 -11.15 2.05 -14.05
N LEU A 19 -11.05 1.60 -12.81
CA LEU A 19 -10.92 2.50 -11.64
C LEU A 19 -9.66 3.35 -11.72
N VAL A 20 -8.51 2.73 -11.99
CA VAL A 20 -7.21 3.40 -12.07
C VAL A 20 -7.17 4.40 -13.22
N LEU A 21 -7.60 4.00 -14.40
CA LEU A 21 -7.67 4.88 -15.56
C LEU A 21 -8.64 6.05 -15.33
N GLY A 22 -9.81 5.77 -14.75
CA GLY A 22 -10.80 6.79 -14.42
C GLY A 22 -10.25 7.82 -13.45
N VAL A 23 -9.67 7.39 -12.32
CA VAL A 23 -9.11 8.32 -11.32
C VAL A 23 -7.90 9.08 -11.86
N SER A 24 -6.94 8.39 -12.51
CA SER A 24 -5.72 9.04 -13.04
C SER A 24 -6.06 10.04 -14.13
N ARG A 25 -6.96 9.71 -15.04
CA ARG A 25 -7.33 10.58 -16.16
C ARG A 25 -8.28 11.70 -15.74
N GLY A 26 -9.08 11.48 -14.69
CA GLY A 26 -9.93 12.51 -14.10
C GLY A 26 -9.12 13.72 -13.64
N GLY A 27 -7.98 13.51 -13.03
CA GLY A 27 -7.03 14.57 -12.68
C GLY A 27 -6.38 15.28 -13.88
N LEU A 28 -6.16 14.57 -15.00
CA LEU A 28 -5.46 15.11 -16.18
C LEU A 28 -6.39 15.80 -17.17
N SER A 29 -7.54 15.19 -17.46
CA SER A 29 -8.44 15.60 -18.55
C SER A 29 -9.76 16.19 -18.07
N GLY A 30 -10.02 16.09 -16.75
CA GLY A 30 -11.28 16.48 -16.11
C GLY A 30 -12.23 15.30 -15.93
N TRP A 31 -13.10 15.43 -14.93
CA TRP A 31 -14.01 14.35 -14.50
C TRP A 31 -15.14 14.06 -15.49
N ASN A 32 -15.36 14.94 -16.48
CA ASN A 32 -16.37 14.78 -17.54
C ASN A 32 -15.83 14.09 -18.81
N ASP A 33 -14.56 13.68 -18.83
CA ASP A 33 -14.00 12.93 -19.96
C ASP A 33 -14.70 11.57 -20.09
N THR A 34 -15.05 11.19 -21.32
CA THR A 34 -15.75 9.93 -21.61
C THR A 34 -15.01 8.70 -21.09
N ILE A 35 -13.67 8.69 -21.16
CA ILE A 35 -12.85 7.58 -20.66
C ILE A 35 -12.92 7.49 -19.14
N VAL A 36 -13.00 8.65 -18.44
CA VAL A 36 -13.18 8.71 -16.99
C VAL A 36 -14.53 8.10 -16.60
N ILE A 37 -15.61 8.55 -17.24
CA ILE A 37 -16.96 8.07 -16.98
C ILE A 37 -17.07 6.56 -17.26
N VAL A 38 -16.59 6.10 -18.41
CA VAL A 38 -16.60 4.67 -18.78
C VAL A 38 -15.76 3.86 -17.80
N GLY A 39 -14.56 4.31 -17.45
CA GLY A 39 -13.66 3.63 -16.51
C GLY A 39 -14.27 3.50 -15.11
N LEU A 40 -14.80 4.60 -14.56
CA LEU A 40 -15.42 4.59 -13.23
C LEU A 40 -16.72 3.79 -13.21
N THR A 41 -17.52 3.85 -14.28
CA THR A 41 -18.74 3.03 -14.42
C THR A 41 -18.40 1.56 -14.50
N ALA A 42 -17.39 1.19 -15.32
CA ALA A 42 -16.90 -0.18 -15.40
C ALA A 42 -16.43 -0.68 -14.03
N ALA A 43 -15.68 0.13 -13.29
CA ALA A 43 -15.23 -0.21 -11.94
C ALA A 43 -16.41 -0.39 -10.97
N ALA A 44 -17.38 0.53 -10.99
CA ALA A 44 -18.55 0.49 -10.11
C ALA A 44 -19.45 -0.73 -10.36
N VAL A 45 -19.45 -1.27 -11.57
CA VAL A 45 -20.23 -2.47 -11.94
C VAL A 45 -19.41 -3.75 -11.75
N LEU A 46 -18.17 -3.77 -12.27
CA LEU A 46 -17.38 -4.99 -12.34
C LEU A 46 -16.76 -5.39 -10.99
N LEU A 47 -16.37 -4.45 -10.13
CA LEU A 47 -15.79 -4.82 -8.82
C LEU A 47 -16.83 -5.45 -7.88
N PRO A 48 -18.07 -4.95 -7.73
CA PRO A 48 -19.12 -5.67 -7.00
C PRO A 48 -19.49 -7.02 -7.65
N LEU A 49 -19.55 -7.06 -8.99
CA LEU A 49 -19.81 -8.30 -9.72
C LEU A 49 -18.72 -9.34 -9.47
N TRP A 50 -17.44 -8.92 -9.45
CA TRP A 50 -16.33 -9.79 -9.08
C TRP A 50 -16.52 -10.38 -7.67
N VAL A 51 -16.91 -9.60 -6.68
CA VAL A 51 -17.20 -10.12 -5.34
C VAL A 51 -18.32 -11.17 -5.35
N LEU A 52 -19.33 -10.99 -6.20
CA LEU A 52 -20.43 -11.97 -6.35
C LEU A 52 -19.95 -13.26 -7.02
N ILE A 53 -19.11 -13.15 -8.05
CA ILE A 53 -18.50 -14.30 -8.75
C ILE A 53 -17.63 -15.07 -7.77
N GLU A 54 -16.74 -14.37 -7.03
CA GLU A 54 -15.82 -14.94 -6.06
C GLU A 54 -16.54 -15.74 -4.94
N ARG A 55 -17.71 -15.24 -4.50
CA ARG A 55 -18.55 -15.93 -3.51
C ARG A 55 -19.12 -17.27 -4.02
N ARG A 56 -19.28 -17.43 -5.34
CA ARG A 56 -19.87 -18.62 -5.97
C ARG A 56 -18.82 -19.51 -6.62
N SER A 57 -17.60 -19.05 -6.79
CA SER A 57 -16.52 -19.80 -7.43
C SER A 57 -16.10 -21.01 -6.60
N ARG A 58 -15.90 -22.15 -7.28
CA ARG A 58 -15.37 -23.38 -6.66
C ARG A 58 -13.86 -23.32 -6.42
N ALA A 59 -13.15 -22.42 -7.10
CA ALA A 59 -11.71 -22.20 -6.96
C ALA A 59 -11.43 -20.68 -6.89
N PRO A 60 -11.90 -20.00 -5.83
CA PRO A 60 -11.82 -18.56 -5.72
C PRO A 60 -10.37 -18.10 -5.69
N MET A 61 -10.09 -16.98 -6.36
CA MET A 61 -8.81 -16.28 -6.31
C MET A 61 -8.59 -15.66 -4.92
N LEU A 62 -9.68 -15.16 -4.33
CA LEU A 62 -9.74 -14.60 -2.99
C LEU A 62 -10.75 -15.40 -2.15
N ASP A 63 -10.27 -16.25 -1.25
CA ASP A 63 -11.17 -16.97 -0.34
C ASP A 63 -11.81 -16.01 0.66
N LEU A 64 -13.01 -15.55 0.32
CA LEU A 64 -13.78 -14.63 1.16
C LEU A 64 -14.13 -15.23 2.52
N GLY A 65 -14.09 -16.56 2.67
CA GLY A 65 -14.28 -17.24 3.94
C GLY A 65 -13.20 -16.91 4.97
N LEU A 66 -11.98 -16.59 4.53
CA LEU A 66 -10.89 -16.16 5.40
C LEU A 66 -11.19 -14.85 6.12
N PHE A 67 -11.96 -13.95 5.48
CA PHE A 67 -12.34 -12.65 6.06
C PHE A 67 -13.39 -12.74 7.17
N ARG A 68 -14.01 -13.90 7.38
CA ARG A 68 -14.85 -14.14 8.57
C ARG A 68 -14.03 -14.16 9.85
N ASN A 69 -12.74 -14.49 9.74
CA ASN A 69 -11.82 -14.34 10.86
C ASN A 69 -11.44 -12.86 11.01
N ARG A 70 -11.78 -12.25 12.14
CA ARG A 70 -11.56 -10.82 12.42
C ARG A 70 -10.08 -10.44 12.37
N LEU A 71 -9.19 -11.34 12.80
CA LEU A 71 -7.75 -11.07 12.75
C LEU A 71 -7.27 -11.02 11.29
N PHE A 72 -7.66 -12.00 10.47
CA PHE A 72 -7.33 -12.04 9.05
C PHE A 72 -7.87 -10.80 8.31
N ALA A 73 -9.13 -10.43 8.54
CA ALA A 73 -9.75 -9.27 7.92
C ALA A 73 -9.05 -7.96 8.29
N ALA A 74 -8.78 -7.74 9.58
CA ALA A 74 -8.09 -6.54 10.04
C ALA A 74 -6.62 -6.49 9.56
N ALA A 75 -5.92 -7.63 9.54
CA ALA A 75 -4.56 -7.73 9.03
C ALA A 75 -4.49 -7.45 7.52
N SER A 76 -5.50 -7.91 6.77
CA SER A 76 -5.64 -7.65 5.33
C SER A 76 -5.94 -6.18 5.05
N ALA A 77 -6.86 -5.57 5.78
CA ALA A 77 -7.17 -4.14 5.67
C ALA A 77 -5.94 -3.28 5.99
N ALA A 78 -5.19 -3.62 7.04
CA ALA A 78 -3.95 -2.91 7.36
C ALA A 78 -2.86 -3.10 6.30
N ALA A 79 -2.76 -4.28 5.66
CA ALA A 79 -1.84 -4.51 4.54
C ALA A 79 -2.19 -3.65 3.32
N PHE A 80 -3.48 -3.51 3.01
CA PHE A 80 -3.99 -2.62 1.97
C PHE A 80 -3.62 -1.16 2.26
N ILE A 81 -3.88 -0.67 3.48
CA ILE A 81 -3.56 0.69 3.93
C ILE A 81 -2.05 0.95 3.83
N ASN A 82 -1.22 0.02 4.32
CA ASN A 82 0.23 0.14 4.23
C ASN A 82 0.73 0.15 2.77
N GLY A 83 0.16 -0.70 1.92
CA GLY A 83 0.43 -0.72 0.48
C GLY A 83 0.11 0.64 -0.15
N LEU A 84 -1.07 1.18 0.12
CA LEU A 84 -1.50 2.47 -0.38
C LEU A 84 -0.53 3.59 0.02
N ALA A 85 -0.20 3.72 1.30
CA ALA A 85 0.66 4.79 1.80
C ALA A 85 2.08 4.70 1.25
N ARG A 86 2.68 3.51 1.25
CA ARG A 86 4.08 3.31 0.85
C ARG A 86 4.33 3.52 -0.64
N PHE A 87 3.45 2.99 -1.50
CA PHE A 87 3.62 3.14 -2.95
C PHE A 87 3.31 4.56 -3.43
N ALA A 88 2.31 5.22 -2.84
CA ALA A 88 2.04 6.64 -3.07
C ALA A 88 3.26 7.50 -2.76
N LEU A 89 3.88 7.27 -1.59
CA LEU A 89 5.09 7.97 -1.17
C LEU A 89 6.23 7.78 -2.18
N MET A 90 6.52 6.53 -2.54
CA MET A 90 7.60 6.22 -3.48
C MET A 90 7.41 6.95 -4.82
N PHE A 91 6.18 6.92 -5.34
CA PHE A 91 5.83 7.59 -6.58
C PHE A 91 5.96 9.11 -6.46
N LEU A 92 5.42 9.71 -5.40
CA LEU A 92 5.47 11.14 -5.13
C LEU A 92 6.90 11.67 -5.02
N PHE A 93 7.79 10.90 -4.36
CA PHE A 93 9.19 11.29 -4.19
C PHE A 93 10.04 11.16 -5.45
N VAL A 94 9.67 10.28 -6.38
CA VAL A 94 10.27 10.28 -7.74
C VAL A 94 10.04 11.63 -8.40
N PHE A 95 8.81 12.17 -8.35
CA PHE A 95 8.52 13.50 -8.91
C PHE A 95 9.15 14.64 -8.11
N TYR A 96 9.20 14.54 -6.80
CA TYR A 96 9.88 15.54 -5.97
C TYR A 96 11.36 15.65 -6.33
N TYR A 97 12.07 14.53 -6.43
CA TYR A 97 13.49 14.56 -6.75
C TYR A 97 13.76 14.92 -8.22
N GLN A 98 12.99 14.42 -9.16
CA GLN A 98 13.20 14.75 -10.58
C GLN A 98 12.62 16.12 -10.91
N GLY A 99 11.37 16.39 -10.53
CA GLY A 99 10.66 17.59 -10.91
C GLY A 99 11.03 18.81 -10.11
N ALA A 100 11.02 18.74 -8.77
CA ALA A 100 11.30 19.91 -7.94
C ALA A 100 12.79 20.14 -7.73
N GLN A 101 13.59 19.08 -7.59
CA GLN A 101 15.05 19.19 -7.36
C GLN A 101 15.90 19.04 -8.62
N GLY A 102 15.32 18.71 -9.78
CA GLY A 102 16.04 18.60 -11.06
C GLY A 102 17.05 17.44 -11.13
N ASN A 103 16.88 16.41 -10.29
CA ASN A 103 17.77 15.25 -10.31
C ASN A 103 17.48 14.34 -11.52
N THR A 104 18.53 13.63 -12.00
CA THR A 104 18.34 12.58 -12.99
C THR A 104 17.53 11.42 -12.42
N PRO A 105 16.85 10.58 -13.26
CA PRO A 105 16.12 9.41 -12.80
C PRO A 105 16.96 8.45 -11.95
N ILE A 106 18.24 8.26 -12.29
CA ILE A 106 19.17 7.42 -11.54
C ILE A 106 19.43 8.02 -10.15
N THR A 107 19.72 9.31 -10.08
CA THR A 107 19.97 10.00 -8.80
C THR A 107 18.71 9.98 -7.92
N ALA A 108 17.53 10.18 -8.51
CA ALA A 108 16.25 10.09 -7.78
C ALA A 108 16.03 8.68 -7.22
N GLY A 109 16.34 7.63 -7.98
CA GLY A 109 16.28 6.24 -7.50
C GLY A 109 17.23 5.98 -6.33
N ILE A 110 18.48 6.45 -6.42
CA ILE A 110 19.48 6.34 -5.34
C ILE A 110 19.01 7.07 -4.09
N LYS A 111 18.40 8.23 -4.22
CA LYS A 111 17.86 9.02 -3.10
C LYS A 111 16.68 8.33 -2.39
N LEU A 112 16.05 7.32 -2.99
CA LEU A 112 15.01 6.50 -2.36
C LEU A 112 15.54 5.30 -1.57
N ILE A 113 16.85 4.99 -1.66
CA ILE A 113 17.48 3.87 -0.93
C ILE A 113 17.17 3.88 0.59
N PRO A 114 17.16 5.03 1.30
CA PRO A 114 16.85 5.04 2.73
C PRO A 114 15.52 4.40 3.10
N LEU A 115 14.49 4.51 2.23
CA LEU A 115 13.22 3.83 2.43
C LEU A 115 13.38 2.30 2.46
N ALA A 116 14.15 1.75 1.52
CA ALA A 116 14.42 0.31 1.45
C ALA A 116 15.30 -0.16 2.60
N LEU A 117 16.31 0.61 2.98
CA LEU A 117 17.20 0.31 4.12
C LEU A 117 16.41 0.28 5.44
N GLY A 118 15.54 1.25 5.68
CA GLY A 118 14.68 1.26 6.86
C GLY A 118 13.85 -0.02 6.97
N MET A 119 13.23 -0.44 5.86
CA MET A 119 12.46 -1.67 5.82
C MET A 119 13.33 -2.92 6.01
N LEU A 120 14.50 -2.98 5.36
CA LEU A 120 15.42 -4.11 5.41
C LEU A 120 15.92 -4.37 6.84
N VAL A 121 16.26 -3.33 7.57
CA VAL A 121 16.76 -3.44 8.95
C VAL A 121 15.63 -3.70 9.95
N ALA A 122 14.51 -2.98 9.81
CA ALA A 122 13.44 -3.06 10.80
C ALA A 122 12.61 -4.37 10.69
N SER A 123 12.47 -4.97 9.50
CA SER A 123 11.64 -6.18 9.31
C SER A 123 12.11 -7.38 10.13
N PRO A 124 13.38 -7.81 10.10
CA PRO A 124 13.83 -8.96 10.88
C PRO A 124 13.77 -8.70 12.39
N ILE A 125 14.15 -7.50 12.82
CA ILE A 125 14.10 -7.10 14.24
C ILE A 125 12.65 -7.17 14.74
N ALA A 126 11.73 -6.63 13.96
CA ALA A 126 10.30 -6.66 14.28
C ALA A 126 9.73 -8.09 14.27
N GLY A 127 10.18 -8.96 13.37
CA GLY A 127 9.76 -10.36 13.36
C GLY A 127 10.15 -11.07 14.65
N ILE A 128 11.43 -11.02 15.03
CA ILE A 128 11.95 -11.64 16.26
C ILE A 128 11.25 -11.11 17.51
N TYR A 129 11.00 -9.79 17.56
CA TYR A 129 10.32 -9.19 18.69
C TYR A 129 8.84 -9.60 18.76
N ALA A 130 8.16 -9.68 17.61
CA ALA A 130 6.77 -10.07 17.53
C ALA A 130 6.52 -11.52 17.95
N ASP A 131 7.46 -12.41 17.67
CA ASP A 131 7.39 -13.84 18.08
C ASP A 131 7.38 -13.97 19.63
N ARG A 132 8.03 -13.04 20.34
CA ARG A 132 8.13 -13.07 21.81
C ARG A 132 7.00 -12.28 22.50
N HIS A 133 6.58 -11.15 21.94
CA HIS A 133 5.68 -10.18 22.60
C HIS A 133 4.33 -9.99 21.89
N GLY A 134 4.13 -10.71 20.79
CA GLY A 134 2.92 -10.62 19.97
C GLY A 134 3.00 -9.55 18.87
N SER A 135 2.20 -9.76 17.84
CA SER A 135 2.26 -8.99 16.59
C SER A 135 1.45 -7.68 16.61
N ARG A 136 0.45 -7.57 17.51
CA ARG A 136 -0.54 -6.48 17.52
C ARG A 136 0.08 -5.11 17.79
N ALA A 137 0.78 -4.98 18.92
CA ALA A 137 1.36 -3.71 19.34
C ALA A 137 2.44 -3.24 18.35
N LEU A 138 3.29 -4.17 17.92
CA LEU A 138 4.40 -3.85 17.03
C LEU A 138 3.92 -3.42 15.64
N ALA A 139 2.90 -4.08 15.09
CA ALA A 139 2.28 -3.66 13.84
C ALA A 139 1.65 -2.25 13.95
N ALA A 140 0.99 -1.95 15.09
CA ALA A 140 0.43 -0.63 15.33
C ALA A 140 1.53 0.45 15.45
N ILE A 141 2.63 0.17 16.18
CA ILE A 141 3.78 1.06 16.29
C ILE A 141 4.41 1.29 14.91
N GLY A 142 4.56 0.25 14.09
CA GLY A 142 5.08 0.38 12.73
C GLY A 142 4.24 1.31 11.86
N MET A 143 2.90 1.20 11.92
CA MET A 143 2.00 2.12 11.23
C MET A 143 2.09 3.54 11.77
N LEU A 144 2.24 3.71 13.09
CA LEU A 144 2.42 5.02 13.72
C LEU A 144 3.74 5.68 13.29
N VAL A 145 4.84 4.95 13.31
CA VAL A 145 6.15 5.44 12.84
C VAL A 145 6.06 5.88 11.36
N SER A 146 5.37 5.09 10.52
CA SER A 146 5.12 5.49 9.13
C SER A 146 4.28 6.76 9.03
N ALA A 147 3.21 6.89 9.83
CA ALA A 147 2.35 8.07 9.84
C ALA A 147 3.11 9.33 10.28
N VAL A 148 3.93 9.23 11.32
CA VAL A 148 4.79 10.34 11.80
C VAL A 148 5.82 10.74 10.73
N GLY A 149 6.48 9.76 10.10
CA GLY A 149 7.41 10.02 9.01
C GLY A 149 6.76 10.75 7.83
N LEU A 150 5.56 10.30 7.41
CA LEU A 150 4.78 10.95 6.36
C LEU A 150 4.35 12.38 6.73
N ALA A 151 3.90 12.60 7.98
CA ALA A 151 3.56 13.92 8.48
C ALA A 151 4.78 14.85 8.54
N ALA A 152 5.93 14.34 8.99
CA ALA A 152 7.16 15.12 9.02
C ALA A 152 7.68 15.52 7.62
N MET A 153 7.40 14.71 6.59
CA MET A 153 7.73 15.05 5.20
C MET A 153 6.96 16.25 4.66
N THR A 154 5.87 16.69 5.30
CA THR A 154 5.16 17.92 4.92
C THR A 154 5.97 19.20 5.22
N THR A 155 7.08 19.10 5.92
CA THR A 155 8.02 20.21 6.13
C THR A 155 9.02 20.41 4.98
N LEU A 156 9.09 19.45 4.05
CA LEU A 156 10.07 19.49 2.96
C LEU A 156 9.72 20.55 1.92
N GLN A 157 10.72 21.30 1.48
CA GLN A 157 10.65 22.34 0.47
C GLN A 157 11.57 21.99 -0.72
N VAL A 158 11.51 22.77 -1.81
CA VAL A 158 12.34 22.57 -3.02
C VAL A 158 13.85 22.49 -2.68
N HIS A 159 14.31 23.34 -1.77
CA HIS A 159 15.72 23.48 -1.39
C HIS A 159 16.07 22.72 -0.10
N THR A 160 15.21 21.84 0.38
CA THR A 160 15.50 21.06 1.59
C THR A 160 16.70 20.14 1.35
N ALA A 161 17.63 20.12 2.30
CA ALA A 161 18.81 19.28 2.26
C ALA A 161 18.41 17.79 2.21
N TYR A 162 19.13 16.99 1.42
CA TYR A 162 18.80 15.58 1.20
C TYR A 162 18.73 14.76 2.50
N TRP A 163 19.59 15.03 3.48
CA TRP A 163 19.60 14.26 4.73
C TRP A 163 18.27 14.30 5.49
N GLN A 164 17.50 15.40 5.38
CA GLN A 164 16.17 15.51 6.01
C GLN A 164 15.16 14.58 5.33
N SER A 165 15.09 14.60 4.00
CA SER A 165 14.23 13.69 3.28
C SER A 165 14.66 12.23 3.43
N ALA A 166 15.97 11.95 3.47
CA ALA A 166 16.53 10.62 3.70
C ALA A 166 16.14 10.07 5.09
N LEU A 167 16.22 10.93 6.12
CA LEU A 167 15.82 10.57 7.47
C LEU A 167 14.36 10.15 7.54
N TRP A 168 13.45 10.94 6.96
CA TRP A 168 12.02 10.63 6.98
C TRP A 168 11.67 9.41 6.10
N LEU A 169 12.36 9.24 4.97
CA LEU A 169 12.26 8.02 4.17
C LEU A 169 12.67 6.78 4.96
N LEU A 170 13.76 6.87 5.71
CA LEU A 170 14.22 5.79 6.59
C LEU A 170 13.15 5.46 7.66
N PHE A 171 12.55 6.48 8.28
CA PHE A 171 11.49 6.30 9.28
C PHE A 171 10.25 5.61 8.68
N VAL A 172 9.78 6.05 7.53
CA VAL A 172 8.63 5.41 6.85
C VAL A 172 8.98 3.98 6.43
N GLY A 173 10.20 3.75 5.95
CA GLY A 173 10.70 2.42 5.63
C GLY A 173 10.76 1.51 6.86
N ALA A 174 11.33 1.99 7.94
CA ALA A 174 11.39 1.26 9.21
C ALA A 174 9.99 0.95 9.75
N GLY A 175 9.08 1.91 9.76
CA GLY A 175 7.69 1.72 10.15
C GLY A 175 6.98 0.66 9.30
N SER A 176 7.17 0.70 7.97
CA SER A 176 6.64 -0.33 7.07
C SER A 176 7.23 -1.71 7.34
N GLY A 177 8.53 -1.80 7.64
CA GLY A 177 9.20 -3.04 8.04
C GLY A 177 8.65 -3.61 9.34
N MET A 178 8.53 -2.75 10.36
CA MET A 178 7.94 -3.08 11.66
C MET A 178 6.49 -3.55 11.56
N PHE A 179 5.75 -3.08 10.56
CA PHE A 179 4.39 -3.51 10.28
C PHE A 179 4.35 -4.83 9.50
N ASN A 180 5.08 -4.95 8.39
CA ASN A 180 4.90 -6.03 7.41
C ASN A 180 5.22 -7.42 7.97
N SER A 181 6.32 -7.58 8.70
CA SER A 181 6.76 -8.87 9.23
C SER A 181 5.75 -9.43 10.25
N PRO A 182 5.41 -8.74 11.35
CA PRO A 182 4.44 -9.26 12.31
C PRO A 182 3.01 -9.36 11.74
N ASN A 183 2.64 -8.50 10.80
CA ASN A 183 1.35 -8.59 10.14
C ASN A 183 1.20 -9.87 9.33
N THR A 184 2.25 -10.24 8.58
CA THR A 184 2.27 -11.47 7.78
C THR A 184 2.24 -12.72 8.67
N ALA A 185 3.05 -12.75 9.73
CA ALA A 185 3.07 -13.84 10.69
C ALA A 185 1.69 -14.05 11.34
N ALA A 186 1.04 -12.96 11.78
CA ALA A 186 -0.30 -13.01 12.37
C ALA A 186 -1.36 -13.55 11.38
N MET A 187 -1.32 -13.11 10.11
CA MET A 187 -2.23 -13.63 9.09
C MET A 187 -2.04 -15.13 8.84
N MET A 188 -0.78 -15.57 8.73
CA MET A 188 -0.47 -16.98 8.46
C MET A 188 -0.75 -17.87 9.65
N GLY A 189 -0.67 -17.34 10.87
CA GLY A 189 -0.93 -18.08 12.11
C GLY A 189 -2.40 -18.49 12.31
N VAL A 190 -3.35 -17.76 11.73
CA VAL A 190 -4.79 -18.08 11.84
C VAL A 190 -5.35 -18.86 10.66
N VAL A 191 -4.48 -19.23 9.69
CA VAL A 191 -4.88 -19.94 8.47
C VAL A 191 -4.31 -21.36 8.50
N PRO A 192 -5.13 -22.40 8.28
CA PRO A 192 -4.67 -23.78 8.19
C PRO A 192 -3.57 -23.94 7.16
N ALA A 193 -2.60 -24.82 7.41
CA ALA A 193 -1.39 -24.98 6.58
C ALA A 193 -1.70 -25.17 5.08
N HIS A 194 -2.73 -25.97 4.76
CA HIS A 194 -3.14 -26.23 3.37
C HIS A 194 -3.77 -25.02 2.65
N ARG A 195 -4.13 -23.94 3.38
CA ARG A 195 -4.73 -22.70 2.84
C ARG A 195 -3.78 -21.50 2.87
N ARG A 196 -2.58 -21.64 3.45
CA ARG A 196 -1.61 -20.53 3.58
C ARG A 196 -1.22 -19.93 2.23
N GLY A 197 -1.13 -20.75 1.17
CA GLY A 197 -0.88 -20.23 -0.19
C GLY A 197 -1.95 -19.28 -0.68
N ILE A 198 -3.24 -19.59 -0.48
CA ILE A 198 -4.37 -18.72 -0.82
C ILE A 198 -4.36 -17.45 0.01
N ALA A 199 -4.07 -17.56 1.32
CA ALA A 199 -3.97 -16.42 2.21
C ALA A 199 -2.81 -15.46 1.82
N ALA A 200 -1.66 -16.00 1.43
CA ALA A 200 -0.54 -15.21 0.93
C ALA A 200 -0.88 -14.50 -0.38
N GLY A 201 -1.56 -15.19 -1.30
CA GLY A 201 -2.10 -14.60 -2.53
C GLY A 201 -3.08 -13.45 -2.25
N ALA A 202 -4.05 -13.69 -1.37
CA ALA A 202 -5.02 -12.68 -0.94
C ALA A 202 -4.35 -11.42 -0.35
N ARG A 203 -3.36 -11.61 0.54
CA ARG A 203 -2.57 -10.52 1.10
C ARG A 203 -1.86 -9.71 0.02
N THR A 204 -1.17 -10.40 -0.89
CA THR A 204 -0.44 -9.75 -1.99
C THR A 204 -1.37 -8.99 -2.92
N LEU A 205 -2.52 -9.58 -3.26
CA LEU A 205 -3.54 -8.96 -4.07
C LEU A 205 -4.02 -7.64 -3.45
N LEU A 206 -4.39 -7.67 -2.17
CA LEU A 206 -4.87 -6.48 -1.47
C LEU A 206 -3.80 -5.41 -1.33
N GLN A 207 -2.56 -5.79 -1.01
CA GLN A 207 -1.44 -4.86 -0.92
C GLN A 207 -1.14 -4.20 -2.27
N ASN A 208 -1.15 -4.96 -3.36
CA ASN A 208 -0.92 -4.45 -4.71
C ASN A 208 -2.10 -3.61 -5.21
N THR A 209 -3.33 -3.98 -4.86
CA THR A 209 -4.51 -3.14 -5.15
C THR A 209 -4.38 -1.77 -4.46
N GLY A 210 -3.98 -1.75 -3.17
CA GLY A 210 -3.66 -0.51 -2.48
C GLY A 210 -2.56 0.30 -3.17
N ALA A 211 -1.50 -0.36 -3.64
CA ALA A 211 -0.41 0.27 -4.37
C ALA A 211 -0.88 0.93 -5.68
N VAL A 212 -1.68 0.21 -6.47
CA VAL A 212 -2.19 0.72 -7.74
C VAL A 212 -3.14 1.90 -7.53
N LEU A 213 -4.04 1.80 -6.56
CA LEU A 213 -4.95 2.90 -6.19
C LEU A 213 -4.19 4.13 -5.67
N SER A 214 -3.07 3.92 -4.98
CA SER A 214 -2.25 5.01 -4.48
C SER A 214 -1.61 5.84 -5.60
N ILE A 215 -1.17 5.18 -6.67
CA ILE A 215 -0.62 5.86 -7.85
C ILE A 215 -1.70 6.72 -8.50
N ALA A 216 -2.91 6.16 -8.68
CA ALA A 216 -4.04 6.91 -9.22
C ALA A 216 -4.40 8.14 -8.35
N PHE A 217 -4.42 7.97 -7.02
CA PHE A 217 -4.66 9.05 -6.07
C PHE A 217 -3.59 10.14 -6.17
N VAL A 218 -2.31 9.79 -6.14
CA VAL A 218 -1.20 10.75 -6.25
C VAL A 218 -1.26 11.49 -7.58
N MET A 219 -1.52 10.77 -8.68
CA MET A 219 -1.70 11.39 -9.99
C MET A 219 -2.81 12.42 -9.96
N ALA A 220 -3.99 12.07 -9.45
CA ALA A 220 -5.12 12.99 -9.38
C ALA A 220 -4.78 14.25 -8.55
N VAL A 221 -4.11 14.10 -7.41
CA VAL A 221 -3.72 15.23 -6.54
C VAL A 221 -2.63 16.08 -7.17
N VAL A 222 -1.58 15.47 -7.73
CA VAL A 222 -0.46 16.19 -8.32
C VAL A 222 -0.89 16.95 -9.58
N THR A 223 -1.75 16.33 -10.42
CA THR A 223 -2.15 16.95 -11.70
C THR A 223 -3.21 18.03 -11.56
N SER A 224 -3.96 18.05 -10.47
CA SER A 224 -5.06 19.02 -10.27
C SER A 224 -4.62 20.47 -10.16
N ALA A 225 -3.37 20.74 -9.75
CA ALA A 225 -2.87 22.09 -9.52
C ALA A 225 -1.70 22.51 -10.41
N ILE A 226 -1.28 21.65 -11.33
CA ILE A 226 -0.12 21.92 -12.19
C ILE A 226 -0.58 22.05 -13.65
N PRO A 227 -0.22 23.14 -14.35
CA PRO A 227 -0.46 23.26 -15.79
C PRO A 227 0.12 22.06 -16.55
N LYS A 228 -0.61 21.54 -17.53
CA LYS A 228 -0.20 20.33 -18.30
C LYS A 228 1.20 20.45 -18.90
N ALA A 229 1.60 21.66 -19.35
CA ALA A 229 2.93 21.93 -19.88
C ALA A 229 4.04 21.73 -18.82
N THR A 230 3.81 22.22 -17.59
CA THR A 230 4.74 22.06 -16.46
C THR A 230 4.82 20.58 -16.04
N LEU A 231 3.69 19.90 -16.03
CA LEU A 231 3.63 18.48 -15.74
C LEU A 231 4.45 17.66 -16.74
N PHE A 232 4.27 17.93 -18.03
CA PHE A 232 5.05 17.29 -19.09
C PHE A 232 6.54 17.56 -18.96
N ALA A 233 6.95 18.80 -18.61
CA ALA A 233 8.35 19.15 -18.36
C ALA A 233 8.93 18.37 -17.17
N ILE A 234 8.16 18.19 -16.09
CA ILE A 234 8.56 17.37 -14.93
C ILE A 234 8.74 15.90 -15.33
N PHE A 235 7.79 15.33 -16.09
CA PHE A 235 7.84 13.94 -16.53
C PHE A 235 8.97 13.65 -17.53
N SER A 236 9.29 14.62 -18.40
CA SER A 236 10.39 14.50 -19.36
C SER A 236 11.76 14.82 -18.79
N GLY A 237 11.83 15.20 -17.49
CA GLY A 237 13.10 15.59 -16.86
C GLY A 237 13.67 16.94 -17.32
N VAL A 238 12.91 17.70 -18.11
CA VAL A 238 13.30 19.02 -18.62
C VAL A 238 12.90 20.09 -17.60
N THR A 239 13.54 20.07 -16.44
CA THR A 239 13.24 20.99 -15.33
C THR A 239 14.14 22.22 -15.29
N LYS A 240 15.17 22.27 -16.16
CA LYS A 240 16.06 23.45 -16.30
C LYS A 240 15.24 24.67 -16.73
N GLY A 241 15.09 25.65 -15.81
CA GLY A 241 14.36 26.90 -16.05
C GLY A 241 12.97 26.99 -15.43
N LEU A 242 12.52 25.98 -14.68
CA LEU A 242 11.33 26.13 -13.84
C LEU A 242 11.67 26.94 -12.58
N SER A 243 11.06 28.12 -12.46
CA SER A 243 11.23 28.97 -11.26
C SER A 243 10.57 28.32 -10.04
N ALA A 244 11.08 28.62 -8.84
CA ALA A 244 10.49 28.14 -7.57
C ALA A 244 8.99 28.52 -7.46
N ALA A 245 8.57 29.66 -8.00
CA ALA A 245 7.17 30.09 -8.05
C ALA A 245 6.28 29.12 -8.88
N LYS A 246 6.80 28.52 -9.95
CA LYS A 246 6.07 27.51 -10.75
C LYS A 246 6.00 26.15 -10.08
N LEU A 247 6.89 25.87 -9.13
CA LEU A 247 6.93 24.62 -8.37
C LEU A 247 6.15 24.72 -7.04
N ALA A 248 5.82 25.92 -6.56
CA ALA A 248 5.07 26.12 -5.31
C ALA A 248 3.72 25.33 -5.28
N PRO A 249 2.88 25.33 -6.33
CA PRO A 249 1.66 24.53 -6.34
C PRO A 249 1.93 23.02 -6.26
N PHE A 250 3.01 22.55 -6.85
CA PHE A 250 3.42 21.14 -6.75
C PHE A 250 3.76 20.78 -5.29
N ILE A 251 4.57 21.60 -4.62
CA ILE A 251 4.95 21.37 -3.22
C ILE A 251 3.72 21.42 -2.31
N ALA A 252 2.81 22.37 -2.51
CA ALA A 252 1.57 22.46 -1.73
C ALA A 252 0.71 21.19 -1.88
N ASN A 253 0.54 20.70 -3.11
CA ASN A 253 -0.21 19.48 -3.36
C ASN A 253 0.51 18.22 -2.85
N MET A 254 1.83 18.19 -2.92
CA MET A 254 2.65 17.15 -2.31
C MET A 254 2.39 17.09 -0.80
N HIS A 255 2.39 18.24 -0.12
CA HIS A 255 2.08 18.30 1.31
C HIS A 255 0.65 17.83 1.61
N ALA A 256 -0.34 18.25 0.81
CA ALA A 256 -1.72 17.77 0.95
C ALA A 256 -1.81 16.25 0.79
N ALA A 257 -1.16 15.68 -0.22
CA ALA A 257 -1.10 14.23 -0.42
C ALA A 257 -0.44 13.52 0.76
N LEU A 258 0.68 14.05 1.27
CA LEU A 258 1.39 13.49 2.44
C LEU A 258 0.54 13.52 3.70
N TRP A 259 -0.23 14.59 3.94
CA TRP A 259 -1.18 14.66 5.05
C TRP A 259 -2.28 13.59 4.94
N VAL A 260 -2.85 13.40 3.75
CA VAL A 260 -3.84 12.34 3.52
C VAL A 260 -3.23 10.96 3.78
N LEU A 261 -2.01 10.70 3.28
CA LEU A 261 -1.32 9.43 3.50
C LEU A 261 -0.97 9.20 4.97
N ALA A 262 -0.58 10.25 5.69
CA ALA A 262 -0.33 10.19 7.14
C ALA A 262 -1.62 9.86 7.90
N ALA A 263 -2.74 10.52 7.57
CA ALA A 263 -4.04 10.23 8.15
C ALA A 263 -4.50 8.80 7.87
N VAL A 264 -4.36 8.33 6.63
CA VAL A 264 -4.68 6.95 6.24
C VAL A 264 -3.81 5.93 7.00
N SER A 265 -2.50 6.21 7.14
CA SER A 265 -1.60 5.37 7.95
C SER A 265 -1.98 5.38 9.42
N PHE A 266 -2.41 6.53 9.94
CA PHE A 266 -2.90 6.66 11.31
C PHE A 266 -4.20 5.87 11.55
N VAL A 267 -5.14 5.86 10.59
CA VAL A 267 -6.30 4.94 10.62
C VAL A 267 -5.83 3.49 10.68
N GLY A 268 -4.76 3.14 9.96
CA GLY A 268 -4.15 1.81 10.02
C GLY A 268 -3.67 1.41 11.42
N VAL A 269 -3.24 2.37 12.27
CA VAL A 269 -2.92 2.11 13.69
C VAL A 269 -4.12 1.55 14.42
N PHE A 270 -5.28 2.20 14.29
CA PHE A 270 -6.53 1.73 14.93
C PHE A 270 -6.94 0.36 14.40
N VAL A 271 -6.84 0.13 13.08
CA VAL A 271 -7.12 -1.18 12.49
C VAL A 271 -6.21 -2.26 13.08
N CYS A 272 -4.94 -1.96 13.33
CA CYS A 272 -4.02 -2.87 14.00
C CYS A 272 -4.41 -3.10 15.47
N LEU A 273 -4.84 -2.08 16.19
CA LEU A 273 -5.25 -2.17 17.59
C LEU A 273 -6.59 -2.88 17.80
N LEU A 274 -7.46 -2.90 16.80
CA LEU A 274 -8.73 -3.64 16.85
C LEU A 274 -8.56 -5.17 16.71
N ARG A 275 -7.35 -5.65 16.44
CA ARG A 275 -7.07 -7.10 16.36
C ARG A 275 -7.19 -7.76 17.73
N PRO A 276 -7.69 -9.01 17.83
CA PRO A 276 -7.62 -9.79 19.05
C PRO A 276 -6.14 -9.97 19.49
N SER A 277 -5.87 -9.84 20.78
CA SER A 277 -4.50 -9.95 21.33
C SER A 277 -3.97 -11.38 21.41
N HIS A 278 -4.83 -12.38 21.42
CA HIS A 278 -4.45 -13.78 21.46
C HIS A 278 -4.79 -14.47 20.14
N VAL A 279 -3.77 -14.96 19.44
CA VAL A 279 -3.91 -16.09 18.53
C VAL A 279 -4.07 -17.31 19.45
N GLN A 280 -5.28 -17.81 19.61
CA GLN A 280 -5.43 -19.20 20.03
C GLN A 280 -4.79 -20.00 18.91
N SER A 281 -3.58 -20.52 19.15
CA SER A 281 -3.05 -21.65 18.40
C SER A 281 -4.16 -22.70 18.48
N GLY A 282 -4.81 -22.94 17.32
CA GLY A 282 -5.79 -24.00 17.23
C GLY A 282 -5.13 -25.25 17.81
N SER A 283 -5.69 -25.75 18.88
CA SER A 283 -5.36 -27.06 19.42
C SER A 283 -5.31 -27.99 18.21
N GLU A 284 -4.15 -28.52 17.92
CA GLU A 284 -4.03 -29.74 17.14
C GLU A 284 -4.92 -30.74 17.88
N ASP A 285 -6.12 -30.97 17.35
CA ASP A 285 -6.99 -32.02 17.80
C ASP A 285 -6.17 -33.29 17.82
N GLY A 286 -6.05 -33.84 19.01
CA GLY A 286 -5.21 -34.94 19.38
C GLY A 286 -5.26 -36.12 18.40
N VAL A 287 -4.25 -36.23 17.63
CA VAL A 287 -3.80 -37.55 17.19
C VAL A 287 -2.92 -38.09 18.31
N ALA A 288 -3.54 -38.75 19.27
CA ALA A 288 -2.85 -39.57 20.21
C ALA A 288 -2.11 -40.66 19.39
N LEU A 289 -0.79 -40.57 19.35
CA LEU A 289 0.05 -41.66 18.82
C LEU A 289 -0.24 -42.90 19.69
N PRO A 290 -0.58 -44.05 19.09
CA PRO A 290 -0.72 -45.28 19.85
C PRO A 290 0.62 -45.61 20.52
N ALA A 291 0.53 -45.93 21.82
CA ALA A 291 1.68 -46.32 22.61
C ALA A 291 2.40 -47.53 21.99
N PRO A 292 3.73 -47.56 22.00
CA PRO A 292 4.48 -48.71 21.48
C PRO A 292 4.14 -49.93 22.32
N THR A 293 3.54 -50.95 21.70
CA THR A 293 3.39 -52.27 22.28
C THR A 293 4.76 -52.89 22.49
N ARG A 294 5.02 -53.33 23.72
CA ARG A 294 6.19 -54.12 24.11
C ARG A 294 6.12 -55.52 23.55
#